data_74eda143dff263d7ae679cf32e3e7032
#
_entry.id   74eda143dff263d7ae679cf32e3e7032
#
_cell.length_a   1.000
_cell.length_b   1.000
_cell.length_c   1.000
_cell.angle_alpha   90.00
_cell.angle_beta   90.00
_cell.angle_gamma   90.00
#
_symmetry.space_group_name_H-M   'P 1'
#
loop_
_entity.id
_entity.type
_entity.pdbx_description
1 polymer ?
#
loop_
_entity_poly.entity_id
_entity_poly.type
_entity_poly.pdbx_seq_one_letter_code
_entity_poly.pdbx_strand_id
1 'polypeptide(L)'
;MKIYSKTVVSVCVITYNQESYILDTIKGIVAQVGDFHMEVIISDDCSTDNTLNVIHDFFENFQKRNVTVQVVSQTKNLGSTRNFFKTLNLANGEYLAICEGDDYWTDNSKLLKQIDVLEANTDCSFCFHKAKILRNGKFDEKSYPEFFKKNVLNLQEFFELDSIPTCSIFFRKVDLTFFESIEHSHGDFLLFCRLCELGKPYYLNEVMSVYRKHPGGVSFLFSSEVYLKKRIEELKTESNFFNNKNVIEQIKISRMKLQYRFFKNYGRNLNIKSKSYQVFNLFTNKYFLLYYLKNKFNL
;
A
#
# COMPACT_ATOMS: atom_id res chain seq x y z
N MET A 1 -8.81 -13.99 26.91
CA MET A 1 -9.12 -13.28 25.66
C MET A 1 -9.17 -11.79 26.00
N LYS A 2 -8.37 -10.94 25.35
CA LYS A 2 -8.46 -9.49 25.54
C LYS A 2 -9.78 -9.00 24.98
N ILE A 3 -10.41 -8.04 25.66
CA ILE A 3 -11.70 -7.46 25.27
C ILE A 3 -11.41 -6.12 24.60
N TYR A 4 -11.78 -6.00 23.34
CA TYR A 4 -11.61 -4.80 22.51
C TYR A 4 -12.95 -4.12 22.19
N SER A 5 -13.98 -4.35 23.01
CA SER A 5 -15.36 -3.89 22.75
C SER A 5 -15.52 -2.37 22.56
N LYS A 6 -14.52 -1.59 22.95
CA LYS A 6 -14.47 -0.13 22.71
C LYS A 6 -13.59 0.26 21.52
N THR A 7 -12.78 -0.65 21.00
CA THR A 7 -11.89 -0.37 19.87
C THR A 7 -12.69 -0.31 18.58
N VAL A 8 -12.47 0.71 17.79
CA VAL A 8 -13.06 0.85 16.45
C VAL A 8 -11.97 0.68 15.41
N VAL A 9 -12.19 -0.23 14.47
CA VAL A 9 -11.32 -0.45 13.32
C VAL A 9 -12.04 0.02 12.07
N SER A 10 -11.48 1.00 11.36
CA SER A 10 -11.96 1.41 10.04
C SER A 10 -11.26 0.61 8.95
N VAL A 11 -12.04 -0.11 8.15
CA VAL A 11 -11.55 -0.81 6.95
C VAL A 11 -11.86 0.04 5.75
N CYS A 12 -10.82 0.56 5.10
CA CYS A 12 -10.91 1.44 3.95
C CYS A 12 -10.74 0.64 2.65
N VAL A 13 -11.74 0.69 1.79
CA VAL A 13 -11.77 0.04 0.48
C VAL A 13 -11.86 1.10 -0.60
N ILE A 14 -10.93 1.10 -1.55
CA ILE A 14 -11.05 1.88 -2.78
C ILE A 14 -11.34 0.94 -3.94
N THR A 15 -12.22 1.35 -4.84
CA THR A 15 -12.58 0.53 -6.01
C THR A 15 -12.82 1.40 -7.24
N TYR A 16 -12.52 0.85 -8.41
CA TYR A 16 -12.84 1.42 -9.72
C TYR A 16 -12.86 0.33 -10.78
N ASN A 17 -14.05 0.07 -11.37
CA ASN A 17 -14.25 -0.95 -12.40
C ASN A 17 -13.75 -2.35 -11.97
N GLN A 18 -14.25 -2.82 -10.83
CA GLN A 18 -13.83 -4.09 -10.20
C GLN A 18 -15.01 -5.03 -9.93
N GLU A 19 -16.07 -5.00 -10.78
CA GLU A 19 -17.28 -5.84 -10.63
C GLU A 19 -16.97 -7.34 -10.43
N SER A 20 -15.90 -7.83 -11.07
CA SER A 20 -15.50 -9.24 -10.98
C SER A 20 -14.78 -9.61 -9.67
N TYR A 21 -14.38 -8.63 -8.85
CA TYR A 21 -13.50 -8.85 -7.70
C TYR A 21 -14.09 -8.38 -6.38
N ILE A 22 -14.82 -7.26 -6.38
CA ILE A 22 -15.26 -6.55 -5.18
C ILE A 22 -16.06 -7.42 -4.21
N LEU A 23 -16.78 -8.40 -4.71
CA LEU A 23 -17.55 -9.32 -3.87
C LEU A 23 -16.67 -10.17 -2.95
N ASP A 24 -15.51 -10.64 -3.43
CA ASP A 24 -14.55 -11.38 -2.61
C ASP A 24 -13.92 -10.49 -1.55
N THR A 25 -13.61 -9.24 -1.91
CA THR A 25 -13.09 -8.22 -0.98
C THR A 25 -14.05 -8.01 0.18
N ILE A 26 -15.32 -7.72 -0.13
CA ILE A 26 -16.36 -7.49 0.88
C ILE A 26 -16.54 -8.73 1.78
N LYS A 27 -16.64 -9.92 1.20
CA LYS A 27 -16.78 -11.18 1.95
C LYS A 27 -15.62 -11.41 2.92
N GLY A 28 -14.38 -11.21 2.50
CA GLY A 28 -13.20 -11.33 3.35
C GLY A 28 -13.19 -10.33 4.51
N ILE A 29 -13.68 -9.11 4.27
CA ILE A 29 -13.78 -8.06 5.30
C ILE A 29 -14.87 -8.39 6.31
N VAL A 30 -16.08 -8.67 5.87
CA VAL A 30 -17.19 -8.91 6.80
C VAL A 30 -17.08 -10.25 7.55
N ALA A 31 -16.24 -11.17 7.08
CA ALA A 31 -15.92 -12.42 7.77
C ALA A 31 -15.01 -12.22 9.01
N GLN A 32 -14.42 -11.04 9.19
CA GLN A 32 -13.54 -10.80 10.33
C GLN A 32 -14.24 -11.02 11.67
N VAL A 33 -13.52 -11.69 12.59
CA VAL A 33 -14.00 -12.03 13.94
C VAL A 33 -13.21 -11.24 14.99
N GLY A 34 -13.87 -10.90 16.10
CA GLY A 34 -13.26 -10.18 17.21
C GLY A 34 -14.31 -9.37 17.98
N ASP A 35 -13.97 -9.00 19.22
CA ASP A 35 -14.81 -8.15 20.07
C ASP A 35 -14.38 -6.68 19.90
N PHE A 36 -14.49 -6.17 18.67
CA PHE A 36 -14.26 -4.78 18.29
C PHE A 36 -15.38 -4.32 17.36
N HIS A 37 -15.58 -3.01 17.26
CA HIS A 37 -16.47 -2.44 16.26
C HIS A 37 -15.72 -2.21 14.94
N MET A 38 -16.30 -2.61 13.83
CA MET A 38 -15.73 -2.44 12.50
C MET A 38 -16.55 -1.43 11.68
N GLU A 39 -15.91 -0.36 11.26
CA GLU A 39 -16.41 0.60 10.27
C GLU A 39 -15.84 0.24 8.89
N VAL A 40 -16.68 -0.09 7.94
CA VAL A 40 -16.27 -0.39 6.56
C VAL A 40 -16.63 0.79 5.67
N ILE A 41 -15.62 1.42 5.07
CA ILE A 41 -15.77 2.56 4.18
C ILE A 41 -15.36 2.11 2.80
N ILE A 42 -16.30 2.06 1.85
CA ILE A 42 -16.06 1.67 0.46
C ILE A 42 -16.21 2.92 -0.41
N SER A 43 -15.13 3.35 -1.04
CA SER A 43 -15.15 4.49 -1.95
C SER A 43 -14.99 4.04 -3.39
N ASP A 44 -16.08 4.14 -4.14
CA ASP A 44 -16.14 3.90 -5.57
C ASP A 44 -15.72 5.15 -6.34
N ASP A 45 -14.66 5.05 -7.15
CA ASP A 45 -14.08 6.17 -7.89
C ASP A 45 -14.78 6.43 -9.24
N CYS A 46 -16.13 6.46 -9.21
CA CYS A 46 -16.98 6.66 -10.38
C CYS A 46 -16.87 5.49 -11.39
N SER A 47 -17.06 4.26 -10.93
CA SER A 47 -17.08 3.05 -11.78
C SER A 47 -18.14 3.16 -12.88
N THR A 48 -17.81 2.62 -14.04
CA THR A 48 -18.68 2.56 -15.23
C THR A 48 -19.20 1.15 -15.51
N ASP A 49 -18.69 0.16 -14.79
CA ASP A 49 -19.16 -1.23 -14.79
C ASP A 49 -20.18 -1.47 -13.67
N ASN A 50 -20.46 -2.73 -13.35
CA ASN A 50 -21.48 -3.08 -12.37
C ASN A 50 -20.96 -3.07 -10.91
N THR A 51 -19.76 -2.55 -10.64
CA THR A 51 -19.11 -2.57 -9.30
C THR A 51 -20.03 -2.04 -8.21
N LEU A 52 -20.62 -0.86 -8.43
CA LEU A 52 -21.45 -0.20 -7.42
C LEU A 52 -22.73 -0.99 -7.10
N ASN A 53 -23.36 -1.59 -8.12
CA ASN A 53 -24.54 -2.44 -7.91
C ASN A 53 -24.19 -3.70 -7.12
N VAL A 54 -23.06 -4.35 -7.42
CA VAL A 54 -22.59 -5.53 -6.65
C VAL A 54 -22.40 -5.18 -5.17
N ILE A 55 -21.89 -3.98 -4.86
CA ILE A 55 -21.73 -3.50 -3.49
C ILE A 55 -23.10 -3.31 -2.83
N HIS A 56 -24.02 -2.61 -3.48
CA HIS A 56 -25.35 -2.33 -2.94
C HIS A 56 -26.16 -3.62 -2.72
N ASP A 57 -26.19 -4.50 -3.71
CA ASP A 57 -26.89 -5.79 -3.62
C ASP A 57 -26.40 -6.64 -2.44
N PHE A 58 -25.08 -6.64 -2.21
CA PHE A 58 -24.53 -7.38 -1.07
C PHE A 58 -25.00 -6.79 0.28
N PHE A 59 -25.01 -5.47 0.42
CA PHE A 59 -25.33 -4.80 1.69
C PHE A 59 -26.81 -4.55 1.91
N GLU A 60 -27.68 -4.74 0.91
CA GLU A 60 -29.11 -4.51 1.02
C GLU A 60 -29.75 -5.24 2.20
N ASN A 61 -29.36 -6.51 2.42
CA ASN A 61 -29.85 -7.37 3.49
C ASN A 61 -28.77 -7.73 4.52
N PHE A 62 -27.62 -7.06 4.49
CA PHE A 62 -26.52 -7.36 5.40
C PHE A 62 -26.78 -6.81 6.80
N GLN A 63 -26.71 -7.69 7.81
CA GLN A 63 -26.82 -7.30 9.20
C GLN A 63 -25.75 -7.99 10.04
N LYS A 64 -24.87 -7.21 10.63
CA LYS A 64 -23.90 -7.67 11.62
C LYS A 64 -23.73 -6.60 12.69
N ARG A 65 -24.10 -6.91 13.94
CA ARG A 65 -24.26 -5.94 15.05
C ARG A 65 -23.03 -5.04 15.27
N ASN A 66 -21.82 -5.55 15.06
CA ASN A 66 -20.59 -4.81 15.31
C ASN A 66 -19.95 -4.28 14.01
N VAL A 67 -20.70 -4.18 12.92
CA VAL A 67 -20.23 -3.69 11.62
C VAL A 67 -21.14 -2.55 11.16
N THR A 68 -20.55 -1.41 10.86
CA THR A 68 -21.20 -0.31 10.13
C THR A 68 -20.59 -0.17 8.76
N VAL A 69 -21.40 0.18 7.75
CA VAL A 69 -20.94 0.28 6.36
C VAL A 69 -21.31 1.66 5.82
N GLN A 70 -20.35 2.29 5.16
CA GLN A 70 -20.52 3.53 4.42
C GLN A 70 -20.02 3.31 2.99
N VAL A 71 -20.91 3.48 2.02
CA VAL A 71 -20.56 3.47 0.58
C VAL A 71 -20.54 4.91 0.09
N VAL A 72 -19.43 5.31 -0.51
CA VAL A 72 -19.20 6.64 -1.09
C VAL A 72 -18.96 6.49 -2.57
N SER A 73 -19.87 7.03 -3.39
CA SER A 73 -19.67 7.08 -4.84
C SER A 73 -19.17 8.48 -5.24
N GLN A 74 -18.03 8.54 -5.91
CA GLN A 74 -17.48 9.80 -6.40
C GLN A 74 -18.26 10.26 -7.64
N THR A 75 -18.48 11.56 -7.80
CA THR A 75 -19.19 12.15 -8.95
C THR A 75 -18.35 12.20 -10.22
N LYS A 76 -17.03 12.00 -10.08
CA LYS A 76 -16.05 11.88 -11.18
C LYS A 76 -14.90 11.03 -10.71
N ASN A 77 -14.17 10.42 -11.63
CA ASN A 77 -12.94 9.69 -11.31
C ASN A 77 -11.88 10.67 -10.78
N LEU A 78 -11.45 10.45 -9.54
CA LEU A 78 -10.44 11.25 -8.84
C LEU A 78 -9.01 10.74 -9.07
N GLY A 79 -8.89 9.49 -9.49
CA GLY A 79 -7.64 8.72 -9.54
C GLY A 79 -7.33 8.04 -8.21
N SER A 80 -6.58 6.94 -8.28
CA SER A 80 -6.34 6.04 -7.15
C SER A 80 -5.83 6.74 -5.89
N THR A 81 -4.84 7.62 -6.00
CA THR A 81 -4.22 8.27 -4.84
C THR A 81 -5.15 9.25 -4.13
N ARG A 82 -5.90 10.07 -4.87
CA ARG A 82 -6.86 11.01 -4.24
C ARG A 82 -8.03 10.27 -3.61
N ASN A 83 -8.57 9.27 -4.30
CA ASN A 83 -9.62 8.42 -3.74
C ASN A 83 -9.13 7.68 -2.48
N PHE A 84 -7.88 7.19 -2.50
CA PHE A 84 -7.24 6.55 -1.36
C PHE A 84 -7.19 7.45 -0.11
N PHE A 85 -6.57 8.62 -0.21
CA PHE A 85 -6.46 9.51 0.96
C PHE A 85 -7.80 10.09 1.40
N LYS A 86 -8.70 10.39 0.46
CA LYS A 86 -10.06 10.81 0.78
C LYS A 86 -10.79 9.75 1.59
N THR A 87 -10.65 8.47 1.22
CA THR A 87 -11.26 7.36 1.95
C THR A 87 -10.64 7.20 3.34
N LEU A 88 -9.32 7.26 3.46
CA LEU A 88 -8.64 7.18 4.75
C LEU A 88 -9.02 8.32 5.71
N ASN A 89 -9.25 9.53 5.17
CA ASN A 89 -9.64 10.69 5.97
C ASN A 89 -11.10 10.62 6.47
N LEU A 90 -11.97 9.81 5.85
CA LEU A 90 -13.33 9.54 6.34
C LEU A 90 -13.33 8.59 7.55
N ALA A 91 -12.26 7.84 7.78
CA ALA A 91 -12.16 6.83 8.83
C ALA A 91 -12.21 7.46 10.22
N ASN A 92 -13.04 6.91 11.12
CA ASN A 92 -13.19 7.35 12.51
C ASN A 92 -12.51 6.42 13.52
N GLY A 93 -12.14 5.20 13.08
CA GLY A 93 -11.54 4.19 13.94
C GLY A 93 -10.20 4.60 14.54
N GLU A 94 -9.87 4.00 15.66
CA GLU A 94 -8.54 4.10 16.30
C GLU A 94 -7.45 3.46 15.46
N TYR A 95 -7.84 2.40 14.73
CA TYR A 95 -7.01 1.69 13.77
C TYR A 95 -7.62 1.72 12.39
N LEU A 96 -6.75 1.76 11.38
CA LEU A 96 -7.14 1.66 9.98
C LEU A 96 -6.53 0.42 9.34
N ALA A 97 -7.33 -0.28 8.54
CA ALA A 97 -6.92 -1.35 7.64
C ALA A 97 -7.28 -0.97 6.20
N ILE A 98 -6.54 -1.49 5.24
CA ILE A 98 -6.77 -1.22 3.83
C ILE A 98 -6.99 -2.53 3.09
N CYS A 99 -7.91 -2.52 2.14
CA CYS A 99 -8.07 -3.59 1.16
C CYS A 99 -8.61 -2.97 -0.14
N GLU A 100 -7.84 -3.01 -1.22
CA GLU A 100 -8.32 -2.58 -2.52
C GLU A 100 -9.40 -3.54 -3.03
N GLY A 101 -10.34 -3.04 -3.84
CA GLY A 101 -11.51 -3.81 -4.28
C GLY A 101 -11.20 -4.99 -5.22
N ASP A 102 -9.94 -5.14 -5.65
CA ASP A 102 -9.44 -6.29 -6.42
C ASP A 102 -8.68 -7.32 -5.56
N ASP A 103 -8.40 -7.01 -4.27
CA ASP A 103 -7.75 -7.90 -3.32
C ASP A 103 -8.75 -8.51 -2.32
N TYR A 104 -8.35 -9.51 -1.55
CA TYR A 104 -9.22 -10.06 -0.50
C TYR A 104 -8.45 -10.69 0.65
N TRP A 105 -9.07 -10.67 1.84
CA TRP A 105 -8.54 -11.29 3.03
C TRP A 105 -8.97 -12.76 3.15
N THR A 106 -8.07 -13.60 3.65
CA THR A 106 -8.25 -15.05 3.76
C THR A 106 -8.22 -15.56 5.18
N ASP A 107 -7.83 -14.74 6.15
CA ASP A 107 -7.80 -15.06 7.57
C ASP A 107 -8.84 -14.21 8.32
N ASN A 108 -9.85 -14.86 8.87
CA ASN A 108 -10.92 -14.18 9.60
C ASN A 108 -10.44 -13.53 10.92
N SER A 109 -9.26 -13.92 11.43
CA SER A 109 -8.65 -13.36 12.64
C SER A 109 -7.59 -12.27 12.34
N LYS A 110 -7.45 -11.86 11.07
CA LYS A 110 -6.42 -10.92 10.64
C LYS A 110 -6.43 -9.64 11.49
N LEU A 111 -7.57 -8.98 11.61
CA LEU A 111 -7.66 -7.71 12.34
C LEU A 111 -7.34 -7.90 13.83
N LEU A 112 -7.84 -8.97 14.45
CA LEU A 112 -7.55 -9.27 15.85
C LEU A 112 -6.05 -9.45 16.11
N LYS A 113 -5.38 -10.24 15.25
CA LYS A 113 -3.92 -10.45 15.32
C LYS A 113 -3.15 -9.13 15.17
N GLN A 114 -3.58 -8.26 14.27
CA GLN A 114 -2.92 -6.98 14.01
C GLN A 114 -3.15 -5.97 15.16
N ILE A 115 -4.32 -5.96 15.78
CA ILE A 115 -4.59 -5.20 17.01
C ILE A 115 -3.65 -5.68 18.12
N ASP A 116 -3.61 -7.00 18.40
CA ASP A 116 -2.76 -7.59 19.44
C ASP A 116 -1.28 -7.20 19.26
N VAL A 117 -0.81 -7.21 18.00
CA VAL A 117 0.56 -6.84 17.67
C VAL A 117 0.85 -5.38 17.99
N LEU A 118 0.00 -4.45 17.55
CA LEU A 118 0.24 -3.03 17.79
C LEU A 118 0.06 -2.67 19.27
N GLU A 119 -0.88 -3.30 19.98
CA GLU A 119 -1.05 -3.11 21.42
C GLU A 119 0.18 -3.59 22.23
N ALA A 120 0.82 -4.68 21.79
CA ALA A 120 2.01 -5.21 22.44
C ALA A 120 3.31 -4.45 22.06
N ASN A 121 3.30 -3.67 20.96
CA ASN A 121 4.47 -2.98 20.41
C ASN A 121 4.16 -1.51 20.18
N THR A 122 4.16 -0.72 21.25
CA THR A 122 3.75 0.70 21.23
C THR A 122 4.71 1.61 20.46
N ASP A 123 5.94 1.18 20.18
CA ASP A 123 6.91 1.85 19.32
C ASP A 123 6.70 1.58 17.82
N CYS A 124 5.76 0.67 17.49
CA CYS A 124 5.35 0.40 16.11
C CYS A 124 4.11 1.23 15.74
N SER A 125 4.20 1.98 14.65
CA SER A 125 3.09 2.78 14.10
C SER A 125 2.15 1.97 13.23
N PHE A 126 2.65 0.89 12.63
CA PHE A 126 1.89 0.01 11.76
C PHE A 126 2.46 -1.41 11.74
N CYS A 127 1.63 -2.33 11.27
CA CYS A 127 2.05 -3.68 10.94
C CYS A 127 1.55 -4.10 9.56
N PHE A 128 2.21 -5.08 8.99
CA PHE A 128 1.86 -5.70 7.72
C PHE A 128 2.19 -7.18 7.74
N HIS A 129 1.61 -7.94 6.81
CA HIS A 129 1.77 -9.39 6.76
C HIS A 129 2.04 -9.88 5.34
N LYS A 130 2.25 -11.18 5.19
CA LYS A 130 2.36 -11.83 3.88
C LYS A 130 1.04 -11.89 3.15
N ALA A 131 1.10 -11.72 1.83
CA ALA A 131 0.02 -12.03 0.92
C ALA A 131 0.44 -13.09 -0.09
N LYS A 132 -0.48 -13.96 -0.51
CA LYS A 132 -0.30 -14.73 -1.73
C LYS A 132 -0.53 -13.84 -2.94
N ILE A 133 0.25 -14.05 -3.99
CA ILE A 133 0.06 -13.35 -5.26
C ILE A 133 -0.77 -14.24 -6.17
N LEU A 134 -1.89 -13.71 -6.65
CA LEU A 134 -2.75 -14.36 -7.64
C LEU A 134 -2.59 -13.67 -9.00
N ARG A 135 -2.01 -14.37 -9.97
CA ARG A 135 -1.74 -13.84 -11.30
C ARG A 135 -2.40 -14.70 -12.37
N ASN A 136 -3.29 -14.12 -13.16
CA ASN A 136 -3.98 -14.82 -14.23
C ASN A 136 -4.63 -16.15 -13.75
N GLY A 137 -5.27 -16.11 -12.57
CA GLY A 137 -5.96 -17.29 -11.98
C GLY A 137 -5.03 -18.32 -11.35
N LYS A 138 -3.71 -18.09 -11.27
CA LYS A 138 -2.74 -18.99 -10.63
C LYS A 138 -2.01 -18.28 -9.51
N PHE A 139 -1.78 -19.01 -8.41
CA PHE A 139 -0.95 -18.50 -7.31
C PHE A 139 0.53 -18.60 -7.68
N ASP A 140 1.26 -17.55 -7.40
CA ASP A 140 2.71 -17.62 -7.41
C ASP A 140 3.19 -18.59 -6.30
N GLU A 141 4.33 -19.28 -6.51
CA GLU A 141 4.86 -20.24 -5.54
C GLU A 141 5.20 -19.60 -4.18
N LYS A 142 5.68 -18.36 -4.20
CA LYS A 142 6.07 -17.60 -3.01
C LYS A 142 5.01 -16.60 -2.60
N SER A 143 4.86 -16.43 -1.30
CA SER A 143 4.10 -15.32 -0.71
C SER A 143 4.99 -14.10 -0.55
N TYR A 144 4.38 -12.90 -0.55
CA TYR A 144 5.12 -11.66 -0.52
C TYR A 144 4.69 -10.76 0.68
N PRO A 145 5.59 -10.02 1.35
CA PRO A 145 7.05 -10.10 1.21
C PRO A 145 7.63 -11.42 1.69
N GLU A 146 8.88 -11.73 1.28
CA GLU A 146 9.58 -12.92 1.73
C GLU A 146 9.90 -12.87 3.23
N PHE A 147 10.29 -14.01 3.79
CA PHE A 147 10.55 -14.16 5.21
C PHE A 147 11.66 -13.23 5.75
N PHE A 148 11.38 -12.59 6.89
CA PHE A 148 12.37 -11.90 7.71
C PHE A 148 12.67 -12.70 8.98
N LYS A 149 13.92 -12.59 9.47
CA LYS A 149 14.35 -13.26 10.72
C LYS A 149 13.80 -12.58 11.98
N LYS A 150 13.26 -11.37 11.86
CA LYS A 150 12.71 -10.56 12.95
C LYS A 150 11.41 -9.88 12.53
N ASN A 151 10.59 -9.54 13.51
CA ASN A 151 9.29 -8.92 13.29
C ASN A 151 9.38 -7.38 13.20
N VAL A 152 10.12 -6.73 14.12
CA VAL A 152 10.31 -5.28 14.09
C VAL A 152 11.45 -4.94 13.14
N LEU A 153 11.13 -4.22 12.06
CA LEU A 153 12.11 -3.81 11.06
C LEU A 153 12.62 -2.39 11.36
N ASN A 154 13.86 -2.13 10.99
CA ASN A 154 14.31 -0.75 10.87
C ASN A 154 13.87 -0.14 9.53
N LEU A 155 14.05 1.16 9.41
CA LEU A 155 13.61 1.92 8.25
C LEU A 155 14.26 1.43 6.94
N GLN A 156 15.55 1.14 6.96
CA GLN A 156 16.27 0.67 5.78
C GLN A 156 15.74 -0.69 5.32
N GLU A 157 15.58 -1.64 6.25
CA GLU A 157 15.03 -2.98 5.95
C GLU A 157 13.63 -2.90 5.34
N PHE A 158 12.79 -1.98 5.84
CA PHE A 158 11.46 -1.77 5.31
C PHE A 158 11.50 -1.23 3.87
N PHE A 159 12.32 -0.22 3.57
CA PHE A 159 12.45 0.35 2.23
C PHE A 159 13.34 -0.49 1.27
N GLU A 160 13.96 -1.56 1.75
CA GLU A 160 14.58 -2.58 0.90
C GLU A 160 13.55 -3.54 0.31
N LEU A 161 12.32 -3.60 0.85
CA LEU A 161 11.21 -4.33 0.26
C LEU A 161 10.82 -3.72 -1.09
N ASP A 162 10.71 -4.55 -2.10
CA ASP A 162 10.35 -4.07 -3.45
C ASP A 162 8.91 -3.53 -3.52
N SER A 163 8.00 -4.12 -2.75
CA SER A 163 6.64 -3.64 -2.54
C SER A 163 6.01 -4.33 -1.32
N ILE A 164 4.99 -3.72 -0.75
CA ILE A 164 4.17 -4.31 0.32
C ILE A 164 2.74 -4.31 -0.19
N PRO A 165 2.05 -5.46 -0.22
CA PRO A 165 0.65 -5.50 -0.58
C PRO A 165 -0.18 -4.62 0.35
N THR A 166 -0.86 -3.63 -0.18
CA THR A 166 -1.61 -2.63 0.60
C THR A 166 -2.72 -3.29 1.41
N CYS A 167 -3.30 -4.37 0.89
CA CYS A 167 -4.28 -5.20 1.61
C CYS A 167 -3.75 -5.89 2.88
N SER A 168 -2.43 -5.82 3.13
CA SER A 168 -1.80 -6.35 4.35
C SER A 168 -1.66 -5.33 5.49
N ILE A 169 -1.81 -4.04 5.19
CA ILE A 169 -1.49 -2.94 6.09
C ILE A 169 -2.56 -2.75 7.17
N PHE A 170 -2.07 -2.45 8.37
CA PHE A 170 -2.88 -2.07 9.53
C PHE A 170 -2.08 -1.08 10.38
N PHE A 171 -2.68 0.05 10.75
CA PHE A 171 -1.96 1.13 11.41
C PHE A 171 -2.84 1.92 12.38
N ARG A 172 -2.22 2.60 13.35
CA ARG A 172 -2.89 3.55 14.22
C ARG A 172 -3.33 4.77 13.43
N LYS A 173 -4.52 5.30 13.71
CA LYS A 173 -5.04 6.50 13.04
C LYS A 173 -4.02 7.64 13.12
N VAL A 174 -3.77 8.27 11.99
CA VAL A 174 -2.87 9.42 11.83
C VAL A 174 -3.54 10.48 10.95
N ASP A 175 -3.10 11.73 11.07
CA ASP A 175 -3.55 12.79 10.17
C ASP A 175 -2.93 12.62 8.78
N LEU A 176 -3.79 12.48 7.78
CA LEU A 176 -3.44 12.30 6.36
C LEU A 176 -4.07 13.38 5.46
N THR A 177 -4.69 14.41 6.04
CA THR A 177 -5.44 15.44 5.29
C THR A 177 -4.57 16.17 4.27
N PHE A 178 -3.30 16.41 4.59
CA PHE A 178 -2.33 17.02 3.67
C PHE A 178 -2.21 16.24 2.35
N PHE A 179 -2.24 14.90 2.40
CA PHE A 179 -2.01 14.06 1.22
C PHE A 179 -3.21 13.99 0.27
N GLU A 180 -4.41 14.40 0.70
CA GLU A 180 -5.61 14.41 -0.15
C GLU A 180 -5.49 15.34 -1.35
N SER A 181 -4.69 16.41 -1.22
CA SER A 181 -4.45 17.38 -2.29
C SER A 181 -3.36 16.98 -3.28
N ILE A 182 -2.64 15.87 -3.02
CA ILE A 182 -1.47 15.48 -3.80
C ILE A 182 -1.88 14.64 -5.02
N GLU A 183 -1.44 15.04 -6.19
CA GLU A 183 -1.69 14.35 -7.46
C GLU A 183 -0.52 13.44 -7.87
N HIS A 184 -0.11 12.54 -6.98
CA HIS A 184 0.93 11.53 -7.24
C HIS A 184 0.31 10.15 -7.49
N SER A 185 1.07 9.26 -8.10
CA SER A 185 0.56 7.95 -8.51
C SER A 185 0.70 6.85 -7.44
N HIS A 186 1.33 7.15 -6.28
CA HIS A 186 1.65 6.17 -5.22
C HIS A 186 1.23 6.66 -3.85
N GLY A 187 -0.06 6.60 -3.57
CA GLY A 187 -0.61 6.93 -2.26
C GLY A 187 -0.08 6.02 -1.14
N ASP A 188 0.07 4.74 -1.43
CA ASP A 188 0.64 3.73 -0.53
C ASP A 188 2.05 4.09 -0.07
N PHE A 189 2.93 4.50 -0.97
CA PHE A 189 4.29 4.91 -0.63
C PHE A 189 4.31 6.17 0.27
N LEU A 190 3.45 7.16 -0.02
CA LEU A 190 3.31 8.35 0.82
C LEU A 190 2.81 7.99 2.22
N LEU A 191 1.83 7.08 2.32
CA LEU A 191 1.36 6.55 3.59
C LEU A 191 2.49 5.85 4.35
N PHE A 192 3.27 4.99 3.71
CA PHE A 192 4.38 4.29 4.35
C PHE A 192 5.45 5.26 4.87
N CYS A 193 5.80 6.28 4.09
CA CYS A 193 6.71 7.33 4.55
C CYS A 193 6.16 8.03 5.79
N ARG A 194 4.86 8.38 5.80
CA ARG A 194 4.22 9.03 6.95
C ARG A 194 4.20 8.15 8.18
N LEU A 195 3.86 6.88 8.03
CA LEU A 195 3.85 5.93 9.14
C LEU A 195 5.25 5.70 9.70
N CYS A 196 6.27 5.65 8.83
CA CYS A 196 7.66 5.52 9.23
C CYS A 196 8.24 6.77 9.93
N GLU A 197 7.63 7.95 9.80
CA GLU A 197 7.97 9.11 10.63
C GLU A 197 7.50 8.95 12.08
N LEU A 198 6.46 8.18 12.31
CA LEU A 198 5.75 8.06 13.59
C LEU A 198 6.18 6.85 14.41
N GLY A 199 6.73 5.83 13.78
CA GLY A 199 7.16 4.63 14.48
C GLY A 199 7.77 3.58 13.55
N LYS A 200 8.04 2.41 14.12
CA LYS A 200 8.64 1.30 13.39
C LYS A 200 7.57 0.46 12.68
N PRO A 201 7.91 -0.19 11.55
CA PRO A 201 7.08 -1.23 10.94
C PRO A 201 7.23 -2.55 11.68
N TYR A 202 6.10 -3.25 11.88
CA TYR A 202 6.08 -4.62 12.40
C TYR A 202 5.65 -5.59 11.32
N TYR A 203 6.41 -6.63 11.10
CA TYR A 203 6.13 -7.68 10.14
C TYR A 203 5.53 -8.93 10.80
N LEU A 204 4.36 -9.34 10.34
CA LEU A 204 3.71 -10.60 10.69
C LEU A 204 4.01 -11.65 9.61
N ASN A 205 4.71 -12.71 10.00
CA ASN A 205 5.09 -13.80 9.08
C ASN A 205 3.92 -14.78 8.83
N GLU A 206 2.74 -14.26 8.56
CA GLU A 206 1.51 -15.04 8.29
C GLU A 206 0.88 -14.60 6.97
N VAL A 207 0.33 -15.55 6.22
CA VAL A 207 -0.42 -15.26 4.99
C VAL A 207 -1.88 -15.04 5.36
N MET A 208 -2.34 -13.78 5.27
CA MET A 208 -3.70 -13.40 5.65
C MET A 208 -4.49 -12.71 4.54
N SER A 209 -3.90 -12.53 3.34
CA SER A 209 -4.58 -11.96 2.19
C SER A 209 -4.07 -12.54 0.86
N VAL A 210 -4.81 -12.24 -0.19
CA VAL A 210 -4.43 -12.47 -1.58
C VAL A 210 -4.35 -11.12 -2.29
N TYR A 211 -3.21 -10.86 -2.91
CA TYR A 211 -2.97 -9.72 -3.79
C TYR A 211 -3.12 -10.17 -5.25
N ARG A 212 -4.11 -9.59 -5.97
CA ARG A 212 -4.35 -9.91 -7.37
C ARG A 212 -3.48 -9.04 -8.28
N LYS A 213 -2.90 -9.67 -9.31
CA LYS A 213 -2.20 -8.99 -10.41
C LYS A 213 -2.90 -9.30 -11.72
N HIS A 214 -3.56 -8.29 -12.28
CA HIS A 214 -4.33 -8.38 -13.52
C HIS A 214 -4.10 -7.14 -14.39
N PRO A 215 -4.44 -7.20 -15.71
CA PRO A 215 -4.16 -6.10 -16.65
C PRO A 215 -4.80 -4.74 -16.29
N GLY A 216 -5.94 -4.75 -15.58
CA GLY A 216 -6.61 -3.54 -15.09
C GLY A 216 -6.00 -2.94 -13.82
N GLY A 217 -5.09 -3.66 -13.14
CA GLY A 217 -4.45 -3.20 -11.91
C GLY A 217 -3.32 -2.21 -12.18
N VAL A 218 -3.15 -1.23 -11.28
CA VAL A 218 -2.11 -0.18 -11.38
C VAL A 218 -0.70 -0.78 -11.46
N SER A 219 -0.46 -1.88 -10.75
CA SER A 219 0.85 -2.56 -10.72
C SER A 219 1.31 -3.12 -12.07
N PHE A 220 0.40 -3.31 -13.02
CA PHE A 220 0.74 -3.76 -14.37
C PHE A 220 1.59 -2.75 -15.14
N LEU A 221 1.47 -1.47 -14.81
CA LEU A 221 2.18 -0.37 -15.47
C LEU A 221 3.59 -0.12 -14.90
N PHE A 222 3.96 -0.71 -13.76
CA PHE A 222 5.19 -0.39 -12.99
C PHE A 222 6.51 -0.59 -13.73
N SER A 223 6.53 -1.30 -14.83
CA SER A 223 7.74 -1.51 -15.65
C SER A 223 7.79 -0.62 -16.90
N SER A 224 6.72 0.12 -17.23
CA SER A 224 6.70 0.95 -18.43
C SER A 224 7.64 2.14 -18.33
N GLU A 225 8.16 2.58 -19.48
CA GLU A 225 9.06 3.75 -19.55
C GLU A 225 8.40 5.02 -19.02
N VAL A 226 7.16 5.24 -19.41
CA VAL A 226 6.35 6.41 -19.03
C VAL A 226 6.15 6.43 -17.51
N TYR A 227 5.79 5.30 -16.94
CA TYR A 227 5.59 5.16 -15.50
C TYR A 227 6.89 5.44 -14.71
N LEU A 228 8.00 4.81 -15.11
CA LEU A 228 9.27 5.01 -14.41
C LEU A 228 9.74 6.46 -14.45
N LYS A 229 9.58 7.16 -15.59
CA LYS A 229 9.87 8.60 -15.69
C LYS A 229 9.02 9.43 -14.73
N LYS A 230 7.70 9.21 -14.76
CA LYS A 230 6.75 9.90 -13.87
C LYS A 230 7.12 9.68 -12.40
N ARG A 231 7.34 8.41 -12.01
CA ARG A 231 7.65 8.06 -10.62
C ARG A 231 8.97 8.67 -10.11
N ILE A 232 10.00 8.73 -10.96
CA ILE A 232 11.28 9.38 -10.64
C ILE A 232 11.08 10.88 -10.35
N GLU A 233 10.24 11.57 -11.11
CA GLU A 233 9.94 13.00 -10.87
C GLU A 233 9.08 13.19 -9.61
N GLU A 234 8.08 12.34 -9.37
CA GLU A 234 7.30 12.36 -8.13
C GLU A 234 8.20 12.25 -6.89
N LEU A 235 9.08 11.25 -6.83
CA LEU A 235 10.02 11.05 -5.72
C LEU A 235 10.99 12.23 -5.50
N LYS A 236 11.20 13.08 -6.51
CA LYS A 236 12.00 14.28 -6.37
C LYS A 236 11.32 15.32 -5.49
N THR A 237 10.01 15.46 -5.58
CA THR A 237 9.22 16.41 -4.81
C THR A 237 8.73 15.83 -3.48
N GLU A 238 8.47 14.53 -3.40
CA GLU A 238 7.95 13.86 -2.21
C GLU A 238 8.84 14.02 -0.98
N SER A 239 10.17 14.11 -1.17
CA SER A 239 11.09 14.38 -0.04
C SER A 239 10.80 15.68 0.71
N ASN A 240 10.07 16.62 0.08
CA ASN A 240 9.69 17.89 0.70
C ASN A 240 8.43 17.79 1.58
N PHE A 241 7.72 16.65 1.54
CA PHE A 241 6.50 16.43 2.32
C PHE A 241 6.79 15.92 3.73
N PHE A 242 8.04 15.55 4.03
CA PHE A 242 8.45 14.89 5.25
C PHE A 242 9.53 15.69 5.99
N ASN A 243 9.56 15.54 7.33
CA ASN A 243 10.51 16.24 8.20
C ASN A 243 11.61 15.29 8.73
N ASN A 244 11.36 13.98 8.78
CA ASN A 244 12.31 13.00 9.27
C ASN A 244 13.43 12.77 8.25
N LYS A 245 14.67 13.15 8.63
CA LYS A 245 15.85 13.04 7.75
C LYS A 245 16.09 11.62 7.23
N ASN A 246 15.82 10.61 8.05
CA ASN A 246 16.01 9.22 7.64
C ASN A 246 14.96 8.79 6.60
N VAL A 247 13.69 9.21 6.74
CA VAL A 247 12.64 8.97 5.75
C VAL A 247 13.00 9.66 4.43
N ILE A 248 13.41 10.95 4.49
CA ILE A 248 13.86 11.71 3.32
C ILE A 248 15.03 11.00 2.61
N GLU A 249 15.96 10.43 3.38
CA GLU A 249 17.08 9.67 2.81
C GLU A 249 16.59 8.41 2.07
N GLN A 250 15.63 7.67 2.63
CA GLN A 250 15.06 6.50 1.97
C GLN A 250 14.28 6.85 0.69
N ILE A 251 13.59 7.98 0.66
CA ILE A 251 12.94 8.49 -0.56
C ILE A 251 13.99 8.76 -1.65
N LYS A 252 15.11 9.40 -1.29
CA LYS A 252 16.22 9.65 -2.21
C LYS A 252 16.86 8.36 -2.73
N ILE A 253 17.03 7.35 -1.86
CA ILE A 253 17.53 6.02 -2.23
C ILE A 253 16.55 5.32 -3.17
N SER A 254 15.26 5.34 -2.88
CA SER A 254 14.21 4.76 -3.73
C SER A 254 14.20 5.41 -5.13
N ARG A 255 14.30 6.74 -5.20
CA ARG A 255 14.44 7.45 -6.47
C ARG A 255 15.67 6.99 -7.27
N MET A 256 16.79 6.84 -6.60
CA MET A 256 18.04 6.40 -7.25
C MET A 256 17.92 4.95 -7.76
N LYS A 257 17.30 4.03 -6.99
CA LYS A 257 17.02 2.66 -7.45
C LYS A 257 16.19 2.67 -8.74
N LEU A 258 15.16 3.53 -8.83
CA LEU A 258 14.34 3.66 -10.03
C LEU A 258 15.08 4.29 -11.20
N GLN A 259 15.92 5.29 -10.96
CA GLN A 259 16.79 5.87 -12.00
C GLN A 259 17.73 4.81 -12.59
N TYR A 260 18.34 3.96 -11.74
CA TYR A 260 19.17 2.86 -12.20
C TYR A 260 18.36 1.85 -13.02
N ARG A 261 17.18 1.43 -12.54
CA ARG A 261 16.27 0.53 -13.26
C ARG A 261 15.87 1.10 -14.61
N PHE A 262 15.52 2.38 -14.65
CA PHE A 262 15.20 3.08 -15.89
C PHE A 262 16.37 3.06 -16.87
N PHE A 263 17.57 3.41 -16.42
CA PHE A 263 18.77 3.41 -17.25
C PHE A 263 19.12 2.00 -17.78
N LYS A 264 19.01 0.98 -16.93
CA LYS A 264 19.24 -0.42 -17.32
C LYS A 264 18.30 -0.87 -18.43
N ASN A 265 17.02 -0.53 -18.32
CA ASN A 265 15.97 -1.01 -19.23
C ASN A 265 15.89 -0.19 -20.52
N TYR A 266 16.08 1.12 -20.44
CA TYR A 266 15.82 2.06 -21.54
C TYR A 266 17.02 2.91 -21.94
N GLY A 267 18.13 2.83 -21.24
CA GLY A 267 19.31 3.68 -21.46
C GLY A 267 19.93 3.54 -22.87
N ARG A 268 19.72 2.41 -23.57
CA ARG A 268 20.22 2.22 -24.94
C ARG A 268 19.56 3.18 -25.94
N ASN A 269 18.32 3.56 -25.69
CA ASN A 269 17.50 4.41 -26.56
C ASN A 269 17.67 5.91 -26.29
N LEU A 270 18.45 6.28 -25.26
CA LEU A 270 18.69 7.68 -24.93
C LEU A 270 19.75 8.29 -25.85
N ASN A 271 19.59 9.57 -26.19
CA ASN A 271 20.61 10.32 -26.90
C ASN A 271 21.87 10.54 -26.03
N ILE A 272 23.00 10.86 -26.65
CA ILE A 272 24.31 10.98 -25.97
C ILE A 272 24.28 12.01 -24.84
N LYS A 273 23.62 13.19 -25.02
CA LYS A 273 23.51 14.22 -23.98
C LYS A 273 22.72 13.74 -22.77
N SER A 274 21.58 13.08 -23.00
CA SER A 274 20.77 12.51 -21.93
C SER A 274 21.49 11.36 -21.20
N LYS A 275 22.26 10.54 -21.93
CA LYS A 275 23.11 9.50 -21.33
C LYS A 275 24.17 10.10 -20.43
N SER A 276 24.92 11.09 -20.92
CA SER A 276 26.00 11.75 -20.18
C SER A 276 25.48 12.43 -18.90
N TYR A 277 24.36 13.13 -18.99
CA TYR A 277 23.75 13.80 -17.85
C TYR A 277 23.23 12.81 -16.79
N GLN A 278 22.58 11.72 -17.23
CA GLN A 278 22.09 10.70 -16.31
C GLN A 278 23.24 9.90 -15.69
N VAL A 279 24.23 9.51 -16.47
CA VAL A 279 25.45 8.84 -15.99
C VAL A 279 26.19 9.74 -15.00
N PHE A 280 26.36 11.04 -15.29
CA PHE A 280 27.00 11.98 -14.37
C PHE A 280 26.22 12.10 -13.05
N ASN A 281 24.90 12.27 -13.09
CA ASN A 281 24.08 12.34 -11.88
C ASN A 281 24.08 11.02 -11.06
N LEU A 282 24.20 9.89 -11.73
CA LEU A 282 24.32 8.60 -11.09
C LEU A 282 25.67 8.44 -10.37
N PHE A 283 26.77 8.84 -11.01
CA PHE A 283 28.12 8.69 -10.46
C PHE A 283 28.49 9.75 -9.41
N THR A 284 27.88 10.92 -9.44
CA THR A 284 28.10 11.96 -8.41
C THR A 284 27.31 11.70 -7.12
N ASN A 285 26.39 10.72 -7.12
CA ASN A 285 25.62 10.36 -5.95
C ASN A 285 26.29 9.20 -5.21
N LYS A 286 26.81 9.47 -3.98
CA LYS A 286 27.47 8.46 -3.13
C LYS A 286 26.65 7.18 -2.91
N TYR A 287 25.31 7.30 -2.87
CA TYR A 287 24.40 6.18 -2.66
C TYR A 287 24.28 5.31 -3.92
N PHE A 288 24.33 5.92 -5.11
CA PHE A 288 24.33 5.16 -6.35
C PHE A 288 25.58 4.31 -6.48
N LEU A 289 26.73 4.86 -6.18
CA LEU A 289 27.98 4.13 -6.26
C LEU A 289 27.96 2.91 -5.31
N LEU A 290 27.50 3.10 -4.08
CA LEU A 290 27.33 2.01 -3.11
C LEU A 290 26.32 0.96 -3.58
N TYR A 291 25.17 1.38 -4.08
CA TYR A 291 24.13 0.47 -4.59
C TYR A 291 24.62 -0.29 -5.83
N TYR A 292 25.29 0.39 -6.76
CA TYR A 292 25.88 -0.20 -7.96
C TYR A 292 26.96 -1.22 -7.62
N LEU A 293 27.87 -0.89 -6.71
CA LEU A 293 28.93 -1.79 -6.26
C LEU A 293 28.36 -3.03 -5.56
N LYS A 294 27.39 -2.84 -4.66
CA LYS A 294 26.69 -3.93 -3.97
C LYS A 294 26.03 -4.92 -4.95
N ASN A 295 25.36 -4.41 -6.00
CA ASN A 295 24.67 -5.27 -6.97
C ASN A 295 25.59 -5.85 -8.05
N LYS A 296 26.74 -5.23 -8.33
CA LYS A 296 27.69 -5.72 -9.33
C LYS A 296 28.66 -6.76 -8.77
N PHE A 297 28.98 -6.64 -7.49
CA PHE A 297 29.99 -7.47 -6.84
C PHE A 297 29.44 -8.39 -5.76
N ASN A 298 28.11 -8.48 -5.58
CA ASN A 298 27.44 -9.29 -4.53
C ASN A 298 28.00 -9.03 -3.12
N LEU A 299 28.38 -7.78 -2.81
CA LEU A 299 28.92 -7.35 -1.52
C LEU A 299 27.80 -7.05 -0.52
#